data_2bfe226197f57d4ae02503fafc0e1634
#
_entry.id   2bfe226197f57d4ae02503fafc0e1634
#
_cell.length_a   1.000
_cell.length_b   1.000
_cell.length_c   1.000
_cell.angle_alpha   90.00
_cell.angle_beta   90.00
_cell.angle_gamma   90.00
#
_symmetry.space_group_name_H-M   'P 1'
#
loop_
_entity.id
_entity.type
_entity.pdbx_description
1 polymer ?
#
loop_
_entity_poly.entity_id
_entity_poly.type
_entity_poly.pdbx_seq_one_letter_code
_entity_poly.pdbx_strand_id
1 'polypeptide(L)'
;MKQLSSLLSVFALIFAVNVANADDHSSSDNIYGFVYNFNVSNPAGVVEALTEYWSSPLAKKNPATVILRQIVSNGDDPATHSLAVVYSSMAEIDETNALNNGTQEMQNFLAKMNASATLTSEGMFASTGVTSGNPAIVPAPGRYTIATSLAVSDPAAYVPAWQKYTAAVNSDSAATNLFSLNGMGREPSTHVVTVSANSMAELFPQDPEMQSELSALMAEVKDIRTIENRVLYVDLAVFGN
;
A
#
# COMPACT_ATOMS: atom_id res chain seq x y z
N MET A 1 -30.30 -0.33 4.47
CA MET A 1 -30.02 -1.57 5.19
C MET A 1 -29.30 -2.65 4.37
N LYS A 2 -29.22 -2.59 3.04
CA LYS A 2 -28.50 -3.58 2.20
C LYS A 2 -27.03 -3.26 1.95
N GLN A 3 -26.57 -2.05 2.23
CA GLN A 3 -25.16 -1.65 2.00
C GLN A 3 -24.25 -1.82 3.23
N LEU A 4 -24.81 -1.89 4.44
CA LEU A 4 -24.01 -2.17 5.66
C LEU A 4 -23.46 -3.61 5.69
N SER A 5 -24.15 -4.55 5.01
CA SER A 5 -23.72 -5.95 4.98
C SER A 5 -22.52 -6.22 4.07
N SER A 6 -22.21 -5.35 3.10
CA SER A 6 -21.12 -5.60 2.15
C SER A 6 -19.73 -5.24 2.72
N LEU A 7 -19.63 -4.20 3.54
CA LEU A 7 -18.36 -3.84 4.17
C LEU A 7 -17.99 -4.72 5.38
N LEU A 8 -19.00 -5.19 6.12
CA LEU A 8 -18.76 -6.21 7.16
C LEU A 8 -18.31 -7.56 6.56
N SER A 9 -18.74 -7.87 5.32
CA SER A 9 -18.36 -9.13 4.64
C SER A 9 -16.90 -9.11 4.17
N VAL A 10 -16.32 -7.94 3.89
CA VAL A 10 -14.93 -7.78 3.45
C VAL A 10 -13.95 -8.12 4.58
N PHE A 11 -14.30 -7.82 5.84
CA PHE A 11 -13.45 -8.19 6.99
C PHE A 11 -13.62 -9.64 7.47
N ALA A 12 -14.63 -10.37 7.00
CA ALA A 12 -14.95 -11.72 7.50
C ALA A 12 -14.50 -12.87 6.56
N LEU A 13 -13.96 -12.58 5.37
CA LEU A 13 -13.72 -13.60 4.33
C LEU A 13 -12.23 -13.96 4.13
N ILE A 14 -11.36 -13.65 5.08
CA ILE A 14 -9.95 -14.05 5.01
C ILE A 14 -9.70 -15.20 5.98
N PHE A 15 -10.14 -16.43 5.70
CA PHE A 15 -9.59 -17.62 6.35
C PHE A 15 -9.84 -18.88 5.54
N ALA A 16 -8.85 -19.33 4.83
CA ALA A 16 -8.32 -20.69 4.74
C ALA A 16 -7.22 -20.78 3.67
N VAL A 17 -6.01 -20.37 3.99
CA VAL A 17 -4.84 -20.84 3.25
C VAL A 17 -3.88 -21.46 4.27
N ASN A 18 -3.68 -22.77 4.19
CA ASN A 18 -2.60 -23.43 4.89
C ASN A 18 -1.27 -22.90 4.38
N VAL A 19 -0.59 -22.11 5.18
CA VAL A 19 0.80 -21.71 4.92
C VAL A 19 1.68 -22.82 5.42
N ALA A 20 2.31 -23.55 4.49
CA ALA A 20 3.42 -24.42 4.80
C ALA A 20 4.58 -23.59 5.37
N ASN A 21 5.19 -24.09 6.44
CA ASN A 21 6.30 -23.48 7.16
C ASN A 21 7.36 -22.92 6.21
N ALA A 22 7.56 -21.62 6.23
CA ALA A 22 8.77 -20.99 5.76
C ALA A 22 9.65 -20.70 6.97
N ASP A 23 10.90 -21.12 6.90
CA ASP A 23 11.90 -21.02 7.94
C ASP A 23 12.10 -19.59 8.43
N ASP A 24 12.38 -19.54 9.73
CA ASP A 24 12.70 -18.39 10.58
C ASP A 24 13.94 -17.62 10.05
N HIS A 25 13.72 -16.71 9.12
CA HIS A 25 14.69 -15.68 8.79
C HIS A 25 14.19 -14.36 9.38
N SER A 26 14.68 -14.08 10.60
CA SER A 26 14.57 -12.78 11.25
C SER A 26 15.27 -11.70 10.40
N SER A 27 14.58 -11.07 9.48
CA SER A 27 14.93 -9.78 8.95
C SER A 27 13.78 -8.81 9.17
N SER A 28 14.09 -7.68 9.74
CA SER A 28 13.19 -6.63 10.24
C SER A 28 12.38 -5.87 9.15
N ASP A 29 12.24 -6.42 7.96
CA ASP A 29 11.75 -5.68 6.79
C ASP A 29 10.48 -6.27 6.16
N ASN A 30 9.81 -7.19 6.84
CA ASN A 30 8.54 -7.72 6.35
C ASN A 30 7.43 -6.69 6.59
N ILE A 31 6.94 -6.09 5.53
CA ILE A 31 5.81 -5.18 5.54
C ILE A 31 4.63 -5.89 4.90
N TYR A 32 3.50 -5.90 5.60
CA TYR A 32 2.23 -6.41 5.11
C TYR A 32 1.21 -5.29 5.17
N GLY A 33 0.17 -5.36 4.36
CA GLY A 33 -0.88 -4.37 4.51
C GLY A 33 -1.99 -4.47 3.50
N PHE A 34 -2.91 -3.53 3.65
CA PHE A 34 -4.04 -3.36 2.76
C PHE A 34 -4.00 -1.95 2.16
N VAL A 35 -4.45 -1.85 0.93
CA VAL A 35 -4.75 -0.57 0.30
C VAL A 35 -6.24 -0.53 -0.01
N TYR A 36 -6.89 0.56 0.36
CA TYR A 36 -8.29 0.85 0.09
C TYR A 36 -8.36 2.15 -0.71
N ASN A 37 -8.91 2.12 -1.90
CA ASN A 37 -9.09 3.29 -2.74
C ASN A 37 -10.55 3.74 -2.70
N PHE A 38 -10.77 5.05 -2.58
CA PHE A 38 -12.10 5.63 -2.41
C PHE A 38 -12.35 6.79 -3.36
N ASN A 39 -13.58 6.87 -3.85
CA ASN A 39 -14.13 8.12 -4.33
C ASN A 39 -14.72 8.86 -3.12
N VAL A 40 -14.04 9.93 -2.70
CA VAL A 40 -14.40 10.71 -1.50
C VAL A 40 -15.26 11.88 -1.90
N SER A 41 -16.49 11.92 -1.38
CA SER A 41 -17.45 13.02 -1.56
C SER A 41 -17.37 14.08 -0.44
N ASN A 42 -16.86 13.68 0.75
CA ASN A 42 -16.69 14.56 1.91
C ASN A 42 -15.31 14.33 2.56
N PRO A 43 -14.25 15.03 2.11
CA PRO A 43 -12.90 14.86 2.67
C PRO A 43 -12.83 15.19 4.17
N ALA A 44 -13.54 16.19 4.64
CA ALA A 44 -13.55 16.54 6.07
C ALA A 44 -14.14 15.41 6.93
N GLY A 45 -15.18 14.73 6.45
CA GLY A 45 -15.79 13.59 7.13
C GLY A 45 -14.85 12.37 7.21
N VAL A 46 -14.01 12.14 6.18
CA VAL A 46 -12.98 11.09 6.21
C VAL A 46 -11.93 11.40 7.27
N VAL A 47 -11.43 12.64 7.32
CA VAL A 47 -10.44 13.08 8.33
C VAL A 47 -11.04 12.98 9.74
N GLU A 48 -12.31 13.40 9.91
CA GLU A 48 -13.01 13.29 11.19
C GLU A 48 -13.13 11.83 11.64
N ALA A 49 -13.55 10.92 10.75
CA ALA A 49 -13.68 9.49 11.06
C ALA A 49 -12.37 8.88 11.54
N LEU A 50 -11.26 9.16 10.84
CA LEU A 50 -9.93 8.70 11.20
C LEU A 50 -9.46 9.31 12.53
N THR A 51 -9.60 10.62 12.70
CA THR A 51 -9.16 11.32 13.93
C THR A 51 -9.92 10.82 15.16
N GLU A 52 -11.24 10.63 15.06
CA GLU A 52 -12.04 10.11 16.16
C GLU A 52 -11.65 8.68 16.54
N TYR A 53 -11.53 7.78 15.54
CA TYR A 53 -11.10 6.41 15.80
C TYR A 53 -9.71 6.38 16.46
N TRP A 54 -8.72 7.06 15.89
CA TRP A 54 -7.34 7.05 16.39
C TRP A 54 -7.14 7.80 17.71
N SER A 55 -8.10 8.64 18.12
CA SER A 55 -8.11 9.26 19.45
C SER A 55 -8.70 8.35 20.52
N SER A 56 -9.30 7.23 20.16
CA SER A 56 -9.95 6.31 21.11
C SER A 56 -8.95 5.50 21.93
N PRO A 57 -9.31 5.05 23.14
CA PRO A 57 -8.49 4.13 23.91
C PRO A 57 -8.27 2.77 23.22
N LEU A 58 -9.20 2.37 22.35
CA LEU A 58 -9.09 1.15 21.56
C LEU A 58 -7.93 1.26 20.56
N ALA A 59 -7.90 2.34 19.78
CA ALA A 59 -6.91 2.54 18.74
C ALA A 59 -5.47 2.68 19.28
N LYS A 60 -5.28 3.10 20.53
CA LYS A 60 -3.95 3.11 21.19
C LYS A 60 -3.32 1.72 21.33
N LYS A 61 -4.11 0.67 21.17
CA LYS A 61 -3.64 -0.73 21.20
C LYS A 61 -3.51 -1.32 19.80
N ASN A 62 -3.91 -0.56 18.77
CA ASN A 62 -3.86 -1.03 17.39
C ASN A 62 -2.44 -0.90 16.87
N PRO A 63 -1.77 -2.00 16.44
CA PRO A 63 -0.40 -1.97 15.94
C PRO A 63 -0.29 -1.37 14.54
N ALA A 64 -1.40 -1.17 13.83
CA ALA A 64 -1.39 -0.68 12.46
C ALA A 64 -0.87 0.77 12.35
N THR A 65 -0.12 1.03 11.28
CA THR A 65 0.08 2.39 10.77
C THR A 65 -0.87 2.63 9.61
N VAL A 66 -1.64 3.72 9.64
CA VAL A 66 -2.57 4.09 8.57
C VAL A 66 -2.14 5.40 7.92
N ILE A 67 -2.01 5.36 6.60
CA ILE A 67 -1.59 6.52 5.79
C ILE A 67 -2.78 6.94 4.94
N LEU A 68 -3.31 8.13 5.22
CA LEU A 68 -4.30 8.78 4.36
C LEU A 68 -3.57 9.50 3.22
N ARG A 69 -3.96 9.21 1.99
CA ARG A 69 -3.34 9.74 0.77
C ARG A 69 -4.38 10.41 -0.12
N GLN A 70 -4.00 11.53 -0.72
CA GLN A 70 -4.71 12.05 -1.89
C GLN A 70 -4.13 11.40 -3.15
N ILE A 71 -4.99 11.01 -4.06
CA ILE A 71 -4.60 10.59 -5.40
C ILE A 71 -4.46 11.84 -6.26
N VAL A 72 -3.24 12.08 -6.75
CA VAL A 72 -2.92 13.24 -7.61
C VAL A 72 -3.17 12.90 -9.08
N SER A 73 -2.85 11.66 -9.47
CA SER A 73 -3.05 11.16 -10.84
C SER A 73 -3.18 9.65 -10.83
N ASN A 74 -4.18 9.10 -11.54
CA ASN A 74 -4.46 7.66 -11.64
C ASN A 74 -5.18 7.25 -12.95
N GLY A 75 -5.09 8.08 -13.99
CA GLY A 75 -5.82 7.85 -15.25
C GLY A 75 -7.33 8.02 -15.09
N ASP A 76 -8.10 7.04 -15.54
CA ASP A 76 -9.57 7.08 -15.56
C ASP A 76 -10.21 6.44 -14.30
N ASP A 77 -9.43 6.05 -13.29
CA ASP A 77 -9.96 5.47 -12.06
C ASP A 77 -10.70 6.56 -11.25
N PRO A 78 -11.94 6.32 -10.79
CA PRO A 78 -12.72 7.32 -10.07
C PRO A 78 -12.23 7.59 -8.64
N ALA A 79 -11.26 6.83 -8.13
CA ALA A 79 -10.71 7.03 -6.81
C ALA A 79 -10.00 8.39 -6.69
N THR A 80 -10.27 9.10 -5.60
CA THR A 80 -9.67 10.40 -5.27
C THR A 80 -8.72 10.33 -4.08
N HIS A 81 -8.89 9.33 -3.22
CA HIS A 81 -8.09 9.10 -2.02
C HIS A 81 -7.80 7.62 -1.81
N SER A 82 -6.78 7.36 -1.01
CA SER A 82 -6.39 6.01 -0.61
C SER A 82 -6.08 5.96 0.88
N LEU A 83 -6.40 4.84 1.52
CA LEU A 83 -5.87 4.45 2.83
C LEU A 83 -4.93 3.28 2.62
N ALA A 84 -3.67 3.42 3.04
CA ALA A 84 -2.77 2.29 3.20
C ALA A 84 -2.69 1.93 4.69
N VAL A 85 -3.01 0.69 5.01
CA VAL A 85 -2.95 0.14 6.37
C VAL A 85 -1.78 -0.82 6.40
N VAL A 86 -0.78 -0.54 7.21
CA VAL A 86 0.53 -1.19 7.19
C VAL A 86 0.80 -1.87 8.53
N TYR A 87 1.38 -3.07 8.46
CA TYR A 87 1.72 -3.92 9.59
C TYR A 87 3.15 -4.47 9.44
N SER A 88 3.80 -4.79 10.56
CA SER A 88 5.12 -5.44 10.57
C SER A 88 5.01 -6.97 10.51
N SER A 89 3.84 -7.54 10.77
CA SER A 89 3.60 -8.99 10.73
C SER A 89 2.16 -9.34 10.40
N MET A 90 1.93 -10.57 9.92
CA MET A 90 0.58 -11.12 9.75
C MET A 90 -0.15 -11.27 11.10
N ALA A 91 0.57 -11.52 12.20
CA ALA A 91 -0.02 -11.61 13.53
C ALA A 91 -0.65 -10.28 13.98
N GLU A 92 -0.06 -9.15 13.62
CA GLU A 92 -0.63 -7.82 13.90
C GLU A 92 -1.94 -7.56 13.14
N ILE A 93 -2.10 -8.16 11.96
CA ILE A 93 -3.38 -8.13 11.23
C ILE A 93 -4.47 -8.86 12.03
N ASP A 94 -4.16 -10.06 12.53
CA ASP A 94 -5.08 -10.85 13.35
C ASP A 94 -5.41 -10.14 14.66
N GLU A 95 -4.41 -9.52 15.30
CA GLU A 95 -4.58 -8.72 16.52
C GLU A 95 -5.50 -7.53 16.26
N THR A 96 -5.28 -6.78 15.18
CA THR A 96 -6.14 -5.64 14.80
C THR A 96 -7.56 -6.09 14.51
N ASN A 97 -7.75 -7.21 13.83
CA ASN A 97 -9.07 -7.78 13.54
C ASN A 97 -9.80 -8.16 14.84
N ALA A 98 -9.11 -8.85 15.76
CA ALA A 98 -9.66 -9.21 17.05
C ALA A 98 -10.00 -7.98 17.91
N LEU A 99 -9.11 -6.97 17.91
CA LEU A 99 -9.30 -5.71 18.63
C LEU A 99 -10.54 -4.96 18.17
N ASN A 100 -10.78 -4.91 16.86
CA ASN A 100 -11.86 -4.11 16.26
C ASN A 100 -13.21 -4.84 16.21
N ASN A 101 -13.20 -6.16 16.30
CA ASN A 101 -14.40 -6.99 16.09
C ASN A 101 -15.54 -6.64 17.07
N GLY A 102 -16.66 -6.17 16.48
CA GLY A 102 -17.88 -5.86 17.23
C GLY A 102 -17.83 -4.60 18.11
N THR A 103 -16.76 -3.83 18.06
CA THR A 103 -16.61 -2.61 18.88
C THR A 103 -17.44 -1.45 18.34
N GLN A 104 -17.89 -0.57 19.24
CA GLN A 104 -18.65 0.63 18.87
C GLN A 104 -17.78 1.64 18.10
N GLU A 105 -16.50 1.74 18.45
CA GLU A 105 -15.54 2.61 17.80
C GLU A 105 -15.39 2.26 16.33
N MET A 106 -15.22 0.97 16.00
CA MET A 106 -15.13 0.52 14.61
C MET A 106 -16.46 0.72 13.86
N GLN A 107 -17.59 0.46 14.49
CA GLN A 107 -18.92 0.70 13.89
C GLN A 107 -19.11 2.18 13.55
N ASN A 108 -18.74 3.09 14.46
CA ASN A 108 -18.82 4.54 14.23
C ASN A 108 -17.88 4.98 13.10
N PHE A 109 -16.64 4.48 13.10
CA PHE A 109 -15.67 4.73 12.04
C PHE A 109 -16.24 4.33 10.66
N LEU A 110 -16.72 3.10 10.52
CA LEU A 110 -17.29 2.59 9.28
C LEU A 110 -18.54 3.40 8.84
N ALA A 111 -19.39 3.78 9.78
CA ALA A 111 -20.58 4.60 9.47
C ALA A 111 -20.19 5.98 8.90
N LYS A 112 -19.21 6.65 9.50
CA LYS A 112 -18.69 7.94 9.04
C LYS A 112 -17.96 7.81 7.69
N MET A 113 -17.13 6.78 7.52
CA MET A 113 -16.47 6.51 6.25
C MET A 113 -17.49 6.29 5.13
N ASN A 114 -18.51 5.46 5.35
CA ASN A 114 -19.58 5.19 4.37
C ASN A 114 -20.42 6.42 4.03
N ALA A 115 -20.58 7.35 4.97
CA ALA A 115 -21.27 8.61 4.72
C ALA A 115 -20.41 9.61 3.90
N SER A 116 -19.09 9.41 3.85
CA SER A 116 -18.13 10.37 3.30
C SER A 116 -17.43 9.88 2.03
N ALA A 117 -17.43 8.58 1.77
CA ALA A 117 -16.67 7.97 0.69
C ALA A 117 -17.32 6.67 0.19
N THR A 118 -17.02 6.34 -1.07
CA THR A 118 -17.39 5.05 -1.68
C THR A 118 -16.12 4.30 -2.00
N LEU A 119 -15.98 3.07 -1.51
CA LEU A 119 -14.87 2.17 -1.84
C LEU A 119 -14.92 1.83 -3.34
N THR A 120 -13.81 2.01 -4.05
CA THR A 120 -13.68 1.71 -5.48
C THR A 120 -12.88 0.46 -5.73
N SER A 121 -11.83 0.24 -4.94
CA SER A 121 -11.00 -0.97 -5.00
C SER A 121 -10.26 -1.19 -3.69
N GLU A 122 -9.83 -2.42 -3.49
CA GLU A 122 -9.01 -2.83 -2.36
C GLU A 122 -8.00 -3.89 -2.79
N GLY A 123 -6.96 -4.06 -2.00
CA GLY A 123 -5.97 -5.10 -2.22
C GLY A 123 -5.10 -5.32 -1.00
N MET A 124 -4.54 -6.51 -0.89
CA MET A 124 -3.54 -6.85 0.11
C MET A 124 -2.17 -6.92 -0.54
N PHE A 125 -1.16 -6.44 0.15
CA PHE A 125 0.23 -6.52 -0.29
C PHE A 125 1.13 -7.09 0.80
N ALA A 126 2.21 -7.72 0.34
CA ALA A 126 3.30 -8.18 1.19
C ALA A 126 4.65 -7.77 0.59
N SER A 127 5.60 -7.37 1.43
CA SER A 127 6.96 -7.08 0.97
C SER A 127 7.59 -8.34 0.36
N THR A 128 8.33 -8.16 -0.73
CA THR A 128 9.18 -9.21 -1.31
C THR A 128 10.56 -9.25 -0.66
N GLY A 129 10.85 -8.34 0.28
CA GLY A 129 12.18 -8.10 0.83
C GLY A 129 13.10 -7.27 -0.08
N VAL A 130 12.65 -6.89 -1.27
CA VAL A 130 13.43 -6.05 -2.18
C VAL A 130 13.09 -4.60 -1.93
N THR A 131 13.97 -3.92 -1.20
CA THR A 131 13.89 -2.50 -0.88
C THR A 131 15.20 -1.81 -1.25
N SER A 132 15.17 -0.51 -1.54
CA SER A 132 16.36 0.27 -1.88
C SER A 132 16.13 1.74 -1.59
N GLY A 133 17.21 2.50 -1.52
CA GLY A 133 17.20 3.95 -1.32
C GLY A 133 17.24 4.36 0.14
N ASN A 134 16.77 5.57 0.41
CA ASN A 134 16.90 6.19 1.72
C ASN A 134 15.85 5.69 2.72
N PRO A 135 16.21 4.94 3.77
CA PRO A 135 15.26 4.45 4.77
C PRO A 135 14.63 5.55 5.63
N ALA A 136 15.18 6.78 5.61
CA ALA A 136 14.59 7.92 6.31
C ALA A 136 13.36 8.51 5.59
N ILE A 137 13.08 8.08 4.35
CA ILE A 137 11.86 8.48 3.62
C ILE A 137 10.69 7.61 4.10
N VAL A 138 10.17 7.97 5.26
CA VAL A 138 9.03 7.31 5.91
C VAL A 138 7.71 8.02 5.57
N PRO A 139 6.56 7.39 5.78
CA PRO A 139 5.25 8.05 5.63
C PRO A 139 5.16 9.33 6.46
N ALA A 140 4.86 10.43 5.78
CA ALA A 140 4.69 11.75 6.41
C ALA A 140 3.83 12.66 5.52
N PRO A 141 3.09 13.63 6.07
CA PRO A 141 2.37 14.62 5.27
C PRO A 141 3.28 15.32 4.26
N GLY A 142 2.85 15.38 3.00
CA GLY A 142 3.60 15.98 1.89
C GLY A 142 4.56 15.04 1.17
N ARG A 143 4.78 13.80 1.64
CA ARG A 143 5.55 12.79 0.90
C ARG A 143 4.78 12.34 -0.35
N TYR A 144 5.47 12.26 -1.47
CA TYR A 144 4.93 11.76 -2.74
C TYR A 144 5.29 10.28 -2.93
N THR A 145 4.39 9.52 -3.55
CA THR A 145 4.64 8.11 -3.90
C THR A 145 4.04 7.80 -5.26
N ILE A 146 4.83 7.24 -6.17
CA ILE A 146 4.33 6.55 -7.35
C ILE A 146 4.17 5.07 -7.00
N ALA A 147 2.99 4.53 -7.21
CA ALA A 147 2.75 3.09 -7.18
C ALA A 147 2.47 2.61 -8.62
N THR A 148 3.27 1.65 -9.09
CA THR A 148 3.11 1.02 -10.40
C THR A 148 2.64 -0.42 -10.20
N SER A 149 1.41 -0.70 -10.60
CA SER A 149 0.83 -2.05 -10.57
C SER A 149 1.24 -2.82 -11.81
N LEU A 150 1.64 -4.07 -11.63
CA LEU A 150 2.25 -4.91 -12.64
C LEU A 150 1.59 -6.29 -12.67
N ALA A 151 1.25 -6.77 -13.87
CA ALA A 151 1.02 -8.19 -14.11
C ALA A 151 2.38 -8.83 -14.47
N VAL A 152 2.90 -9.65 -13.58
CA VAL A 152 4.18 -10.35 -13.74
C VAL A 152 3.90 -11.82 -13.98
N SER A 153 4.28 -12.34 -15.16
CA SER A 153 4.07 -13.73 -15.54
C SER A 153 5.17 -14.68 -15.05
N ASP A 154 6.36 -14.15 -14.77
CA ASP A 154 7.51 -14.90 -14.22
C ASP A 154 8.14 -14.12 -13.05
N PRO A 155 7.60 -14.28 -11.82
CA PRO A 155 8.15 -13.65 -10.64
C PRO A 155 9.58 -14.08 -10.31
N ALA A 156 9.94 -15.33 -10.64
CA ALA A 156 11.27 -15.87 -10.36
C ALA A 156 12.36 -15.18 -11.19
N ALA A 157 12.03 -14.70 -12.39
CA ALA A 157 12.92 -13.87 -13.21
C ALA A 157 12.80 -12.38 -12.86
N TYR A 158 11.58 -11.89 -12.57
CA TYR A 158 11.33 -10.47 -12.36
C TYR A 158 11.96 -9.92 -11.07
N VAL A 159 11.79 -10.63 -9.94
CA VAL A 159 12.29 -10.15 -8.63
C VAL A 159 13.82 -9.97 -8.61
N PRO A 160 14.63 -10.93 -9.10
CA PRO A 160 16.09 -10.73 -9.20
C PRO A 160 16.50 -9.60 -10.15
N ALA A 161 15.81 -9.41 -11.28
CA ALA A 161 16.09 -8.31 -12.21
C ALA A 161 15.83 -6.96 -11.54
N TRP A 162 14.72 -6.85 -10.78
CA TRP A 162 14.42 -5.66 -9.99
C TRP A 162 15.46 -5.41 -8.89
N GLN A 163 15.87 -6.45 -8.18
CA GLN A 163 16.92 -6.35 -7.14
C GLN A 163 18.25 -5.85 -7.71
N LYS A 164 18.66 -6.37 -8.87
CA LYS A 164 19.85 -5.90 -9.60
C LYS A 164 19.77 -4.42 -9.94
N TYR A 165 18.63 -3.97 -10.50
CA TYR A 165 18.39 -2.57 -10.83
C TYR A 165 18.47 -1.68 -9.59
N THR A 166 17.78 -2.02 -8.50
CA THR A 166 17.76 -1.21 -7.27
C THR A 166 19.13 -1.14 -6.59
N ALA A 167 19.96 -2.16 -6.73
CA ALA A 167 21.33 -2.14 -6.24
C ALA A 167 22.23 -1.18 -7.06
N ALA A 168 21.96 -1.05 -8.39
CA ALA A 168 22.72 -0.15 -9.26
C ALA A 168 22.30 1.33 -9.07
N VAL A 169 21.02 1.59 -8.80
CA VAL A 169 20.46 2.97 -8.75
C VAL A 169 20.12 3.42 -7.32
N ASN A 170 20.80 2.91 -6.31
CA ASN A 170 20.54 3.27 -4.91
C ASN A 170 20.55 4.81 -4.72
N SER A 171 19.40 5.38 -4.37
CA SER A 171 19.19 6.83 -4.29
C SER A 171 19.06 7.30 -2.86
N ASP A 172 19.78 8.36 -2.49
CA ASP A 172 19.62 9.01 -1.19
C ASP A 172 18.36 9.90 -1.10
N SER A 173 17.73 10.21 -2.24
CA SER A 173 16.55 11.09 -2.32
C SER A 173 15.23 10.36 -2.48
N ALA A 174 15.25 9.03 -2.66
CA ALA A 174 14.04 8.22 -2.83
C ALA A 174 14.12 6.91 -2.06
N ALA A 175 12.96 6.36 -1.71
CA ALA A 175 12.82 5.00 -1.18
C ALA A 175 11.99 4.17 -2.18
N THR A 176 12.45 2.95 -2.46
CA THR A 176 11.82 2.05 -3.43
C THR A 176 11.51 0.71 -2.78
N ASN A 177 10.31 0.19 -3.03
CA ASN A 177 9.89 -1.11 -2.51
C ASN A 177 9.20 -1.91 -3.62
N LEU A 178 9.38 -3.22 -3.61
CA LEU A 178 8.64 -4.16 -4.42
C LEU A 178 7.74 -5.00 -3.51
N PHE A 179 6.45 -5.00 -3.80
CA PHE A 179 5.44 -5.78 -3.10
C PHE A 179 4.83 -6.84 -4.01
N SER A 180 4.45 -7.99 -3.46
CA SER A 180 3.56 -8.95 -4.08
C SER A 180 2.12 -8.71 -3.61
N LEU A 181 1.14 -8.97 -4.48
CA LEU A 181 -0.29 -8.87 -4.15
C LEU A 181 -0.90 -10.22 -3.73
N ASN A 182 -0.12 -11.31 -3.79
CA ASN A 182 -0.54 -12.66 -3.36
C ASN A 182 -1.93 -13.08 -3.89
N GLY A 183 -2.29 -12.65 -5.10
CA GLY A 183 -3.60 -12.93 -5.71
C GLY A 183 -4.76 -12.13 -5.11
N MET A 184 -4.49 -11.17 -4.25
CA MET A 184 -5.49 -10.30 -3.64
C MET A 184 -5.31 -8.86 -4.13
N GLY A 185 -6.23 -8.40 -4.94
CA GLY A 185 -6.20 -7.08 -5.54
C GLY A 185 -6.94 -7.07 -6.87
N ARG A 186 -6.66 -6.05 -7.67
CA ARG A 186 -7.28 -5.89 -8.98
C ARG A 186 -6.54 -6.76 -10.01
N GLU A 187 -7.22 -7.78 -10.51
CA GLU A 187 -6.72 -8.58 -11.63
C GLU A 187 -6.46 -7.71 -12.87
N PRO A 188 -5.38 -7.96 -13.64
CA PRO A 188 -4.42 -9.07 -13.50
C PRO A 188 -3.15 -8.72 -12.70
N SER A 189 -3.15 -7.68 -11.88
CA SER A 189 -1.98 -7.23 -11.13
C SER A 189 -1.52 -8.26 -10.12
N THR A 190 -0.22 -8.56 -10.10
CA THR A 190 0.42 -9.50 -9.17
C THR A 190 1.45 -8.84 -8.27
N HIS A 191 2.02 -7.71 -8.71
CA HIS A 191 3.05 -6.97 -7.99
C HIS A 191 2.79 -5.47 -8.05
N VAL A 192 3.35 -4.76 -7.08
CA VAL A 192 3.38 -3.29 -7.05
C VAL A 192 4.79 -2.81 -6.71
N VAL A 193 5.31 -1.92 -7.55
CA VAL A 193 6.51 -1.16 -7.25
C VAL A 193 6.10 0.19 -6.71
N THR A 194 6.66 0.61 -5.58
CA THR A 194 6.50 1.97 -5.07
C THR A 194 7.83 2.70 -5.08
N VAL A 195 7.79 3.96 -5.49
CA VAL A 195 8.89 4.92 -5.36
C VAL A 195 8.37 6.10 -4.58
N SER A 196 9.00 6.43 -3.46
CA SER A 196 8.59 7.52 -2.57
C SER A 196 9.71 8.53 -2.40
N ALA A 197 9.36 9.83 -2.35
CA ALA A 197 10.28 10.94 -2.13
C ALA A 197 9.59 12.09 -1.39
N ASN A 198 10.36 13.01 -0.79
CA ASN A 198 9.81 14.15 -0.07
C ASN A 198 9.41 15.32 -0.98
N SER A 199 9.74 15.26 -2.26
CA SER A 199 9.33 16.25 -3.26
C SER A 199 9.12 15.62 -4.64
N MET A 200 8.36 16.31 -5.50
CA MET A 200 8.19 15.91 -6.90
C MET A 200 9.51 15.93 -7.67
N ALA A 201 10.41 16.86 -7.37
CA ALA A 201 11.72 16.94 -8.04
C ALA A 201 12.60 15.73 -7.73
N GLU A 202 12.58 15.24 -6.48
CA GLU A 202 13.28 14.02 -6.06
C GLU A 202 12.62 12.75 -6.63
N LEU A 203 11.29 12.77 -6.78
CA LEU A 203 10.54 11.64 -7.35
C LEU A 203 10.82 11.41 -8.84
N PHE A 204 11.17 12.48 -9.58
CA PHE A 204 11.47 12.44 -11.02
C PHE A 204 12.88 12.96 -11.30
N PRO A 205 13.94 12.32 -10.78
CA PRO A 205 15.31 12.78 -11.01
C PRO A 205 15.66 12.70 -12.50
N GLN A 206 16.38 13.72 -12.97
CA GLN A 206 16.90 13.80 -14.35
C GLN A 206 18.33 13.23 -14.41
N ASP A 207 18.55 12.06 -13.84
CA ASP A 207 19.84 11.38 -13.80
C ASP A 207 19.98 10.44 -15.02
N PRO A 208 20.92 10.70 -15.95
CA PRO A 208 21.10 9.87 -17.13
C PRO A 208 21.53 8.43 -16.83
N GLU A 209 22.30 8.21 -15.75
CA GLU A 209 22.73 6.87 -15.35
C GLU A 209 21.54 6.04 -14.85
N MET A 210 20.73 6.62 -13.96
CA MET A 210 19.48 6.00 -13.51
C MET A 210 18.53 5.68 -14.66
N GLN A 211 18.41 6.57 -15.65
CA GLN A 211 17.58 6.33 -16.85
C GLN A 211 18.13 5.20 -17.71
N SER A 212 19.46 5.08 -17.83
CA SER A 212 20.12 3.99 -18.55
C SER A 212 19.84 2.64 -17.88
N GLU A 213 20.02 2.55 -16.56
CA GLU A 213 19.76 1.34 -15.78
C GLU A 213 18.28 0.96 -15.81
N LEU A 214 17.37 1.93 -15.73
CA LEU A 214 15.94 1.69 -15.89
C LEU A 214 15.62 1.14 -17.28
N SER A 215 16.24 1.68 -18.31
CA SER A 215 16.05 1.19 -19.68
C SER A 215 16.55 -0.24 -19.86
N ALA A 216 17.68 -0.59 -19.23
CA ALA A 216 18.20 -1.95 -19.22
C ALA A 216 17.25 -2.93 -18.51
N LEU A 217 16.74 -2.56 -17.32
CA LEU A 217 15.71 -3.33 -16.64
C LEU A 217 14.46 -3.51 -17.51
N MET A 218 13.98 -2.42 -18.14
CA MET A 218 12.78 -2.49 -19.00
C MET A 218 12.96 -3.46 -20.16
N ALA A 219 14.15 -3.50 -20.77
CA ALA A 219 14.47 -4.42 -21.84
C ALA A 219 14.55 -5.88 -21.36
N GLU A 220 15.12 -6.10 -20.16
CA GLU A 220 15.26 -7.43 -19.54
C GLU A 220 13.90 -8.06 -19.21
N VAL A 221 12.95 -7.26 -18.71
CA VAL A 221 11.67 -7.76 -18.21
C VAL A 221 10.46 -7.54 -19.13
N LYS A 222 10.70 -7.07 -20.36
CA LYS A 222 9.63 -6.63 -21.29
C LYS A 222 8.59 -7.73 -21.61
N ASP A 223 9.05 -8.97 -21.70
CA ASP A 223 8.22 -10.13 -22.11
C ASP A 223 7.56 -10.84 -20.91
N ILE A 224 7.95 -10.49 -19.69
CA ILE A 224 7.47 -11.15 -18.46
C ILE A 224 6.65 -10.24 -17.56
N ARG A 225 6.40 -9.00 -17.96
CA ARG A 225 5.56 -8.07 -17.22
C ARG A 225 4.74 -7.15 -18.11
N THR A 226 3.58 -6.74 -17.63
CA THR A 226 2.74 -5.67 -18.18
C THR A 226 2.50 -4.62 -17.09
N ILE A 227 2.57 -3.33 -17.45
CA ILE A 227 2.16 -2.25 -16.55
C ILE A 227 0.64 -2.11 -16.67
N GLU A 228 -0.05 -2.32 -15.57
CA GLU A 228 -1.52 -2.24 -15.51
C GLU A 228 -2.02 -0.87 -15.10
N ASN A 229 -1.33 -0.24 -14.15
CA ASN A 229 -1.67 1.11 -13.69
C ASN A 229 -0.47 1.81 -13.07
N ARG A 230 -0.53 3.15 -13.05
CA ARG A 230 0.36 4.01 -12.26
C ARG A 230 -0.48 5.04 -11.54
N VAL A 231 -0.24 5.16 -10.25
CA VAL A 231 -0.92 6.12 -9.39
C VAL A 231 0.12 6.99 -8.70
N LEU A 232 -0.09 8.29 -8.75
CA LEU A 232 0.68 9.25 -7.97
C LEU A 232 -0.15 9.67 -6.75
N TYR A 233 0.43 9.49 -5.57
CA TYR A 233 -0.14 9.88 -4.29
C TYR A 233 0.64 11.01 -3.64
N VAL A 234 -0.04 11.78 -2.80
CA VAL A 234 0.58 12.60 -1.76
C VAL A 234 0.00 12.20 -0.40
N ASP A 235 0.85 11.97 0.58
CA ASP A 235 0.43 11.65 1.94
C ASP A 235 -0.18 12.90 2.60
N LEU A 236 -1.39 12.78 3.14
CA LEU A 236 -2.11 13.85 3.83
C LEU A 236 -1.95 13.76 5.35
N ALA A 237 -2.03 12.55 5.88
CA ALA A 237 -1.91 12.27 7.31
C ALA A 237 -1.42 10.85 7.56
N VAL A 238 -0.79 10.64 8.71
CA VAL A 238 -0.38 9.33 9.22
C VAL A 238 -0.97 9.15 10.61
N PHE A 239 -1.57 8.00 10.85
CA PHE A 239 -2.19 7.60 12.12
C PHE A 239 -1.57 6.29 12.59
N GLY A 240 -1.59 6.06 13.89
CA GLY A 240 -0.99 4.88 14.51
C GLY A 240 0.33 5.20 15.20
N ASN A 241 1.06 4.13 15.58
CA ASN A 241 2.34 4.24 16.31
C ASN A 241 3.51 4.33 15.35
#